data_772a3a51c17ff2d1a56fb954722077f6
#
_entry.id   772a3a51c17ff2d1a56fb954722077f6
#
_cell.length_a   1.000
_cell.length_b   1.000
_cell.length_c   1.000
_cell.angle_alpha   90.00
_cell.angle_beta   90.00
_cell.angle_gamma   90.00
#
_symmetry.space_group_name_H-M   'P 1'
#
loop_
_entity.id
_entity.type
_entity.pdbx_description
1 polymer ?
#
loop_
_entity_poly.entity_id
_entity_poly.type
_entity_poly.pdbx_seq_one_letter_code
_entity_poly.pdbx_strand_id
1 'polypeptide(L)'
;MTVFVISDNIAFDVDRGTIFLEKSSLSEDDRIAMLFAETLNELGVRYSVIAGYVAILFGRARRSDDIDFITYPLAEDEFLKFCLLLRDRGFKLVQGDIGSESSIRKVYEGYLERGFSIRFTYGDLILPNIEFKTARSPLQYYGIDNSLTVIVNKEHLIKIAPLELQIAYKLYPESEKDLGDAVFLYTLFRQALNHQELHKWLSTLRVDISMLEVAGSRG
;
A
#
# COMPACT_ATOMS: atom_id res chain seq x y z
N MET A 1 14.51 19.41 11.52
CA MET A 1 14.22 17.96 11.49
C MET A 1 13.09 17.71 12.46
N THR A 2 11.91 17.43 11.95
CA THR A 2 10.67 17.29 12.75
C THR A 2 10.33 15.81 12.84
N VAL A 3 10.69 15.17 13.96
CA VAL A 3 10.41 13.76 14.22
C VAL A 3 9.36 13.65 15.31
N PHE A 4 8.23 12.99 14.99
CA PHE A 4 7.21 12.66 15.96
C PHE A 4 7.40 11.22 16.45
N VAL A 5 7.42 11.03 17.77
CA VAL A 5 7.29 9.72 18.41
C VAL A 5 5.79 9.43 18.48
N ILE A 6 5.33 8.50 17.64
CA ILE A 6 3.91 8.15 17.51
C ILE A 6 3.51 7.17 18.61
N SER A 7 4.38 6.17 18.85
CA SER A 7 4.28 5.17 19.91
C SER A 7 5.66 4.62 20.24
N ASP A 8 5.76 3.68 21.18
CA ASP A 8 7.04 3.06 21.58
C ASP A 8 7.78 2.39 20.42
N ASN A 9 7.06 2.01 19.37
CA ASN A 9 7.59 1.28 18.23
C ASN A 9 7.42 2.00 16.88
N ILE A 10 6.90 3.25 16.86
CA ILE A 10 6.70 4.04 15.64
C ILE A 10 7.25 5.45 15.82
N ALA A 11 8.12 5.88 14.91
CA ALA A 11 8.59 7.26 14.80
C ALA A 11 8.39 7.75 13.36
N PHE A 12 8.02 9.02 13.18
CA PHE A 12 7.80 9.63 11.88
C PHE A 12 8.64 10.88 11.69
N ASP A 13 9.62 10.82 10.78
CA ASP A 13 10.38 11.96 10.27
C ASP A 13 9.58 12.59 9.12
N VAL A 14 8.82 13.63 9.43
CA VAL A 14 7.91 14.30 8.48
C VAL A 14 8.70 15.01 7.38
N ASP A 15 9.86 15.60 7.71
CA ASP A 15 10.68 16.34 6.74
C ASP A 15 11.23 15.41 5.65
N ARG A 16 11.47 14.15 5.98
CA ARG A 16 11.95 13.11 5.05
C ARG A 16 10.84 12.24 4.48
N GLY A 17 9.60 12.36 4.97
CA GLY A 17 8.52 11.44 4.64
C GLY A 17 8.83 9.99 5.01
N THR A 18 9.53 9.76 6.14
CA THR A 18 10.01 8.43 6.53
C THR A 18 9.44 8.01 7.88
N ILE A 19 8.79 6.87 7.91
CA ILE A 19 8.26 6.24 9.13
C ILE A 19 9.15 5.06 9.50
N PHE A 20 9.63 5.05 10.74
CA PHE A 20 10.36 3.94 11.33
C PHE A 20 9.38 3.10 12.15
N LEU A 21 9.31 1.81 11.85
CA LEU A 21 8.41 0.86 12.49
C LEU A 21 9.18 -0.34 13.01
N GLU A 22 9.11 -0.58 14.32
CA GLU A 22 9.68 -1.78 14.94
C GLU A 22 8.54 -2.78 15.23
N LYS A 23 8.66 -3.99 14.73
CA LYS A 23 7.73 -5.10 14.97
C LYS A 23 8.45 -6.25 15.64
N SER A 24 7.93 -6.77 16.75
CA SER A 24 8.49 -7.93 17.46
C SER A 24 8.52 -9.20 16.61
N SER A 25 7.56 -9.32 15.68
CA SER A 25 7.49 -10.38 14.67
C SER A 25 6.77 -9.86 13.44
N LEU A 26 7.21 -10.29 12.28
CA LEU A 26 6.51 -10.04 11.02
C LEU A 26 5.42 -11.08 10.83
N SER A 27 4.21 -10.63 10.52
CA SER A 27 3.12 -11.50 10.06
C SER A 27 3.47 -12.12 8.69
N GLU A 28 2.68 -13.09 8.25
CA GLU A 28 2.81 -13.62 6.89
C GLU A 28 2.50 -12.56 5.83
N ASP A 29 1.48 -11.74 6.06
CA ASP A 29 1.14 -10.59 5.22
C ASP A 29 2.32 -9.62 5.10
N ASP A 30 2.99 -9.31 6.21
CA ASP A 30 4.16 -8.43 6.22
C ASP A 30 5.31 -9.01 5.38
N ARG A 31 5.61 -10.30 5.54
CA ARG A 31 6.70 -10.95 4.80
C ARG A 31 6.44 -10.95 3.30
N ILE A 32 5.20 -11.29 2.90
CA ILE A 32 4.79 -11.30 1.49
C ILE A 32 4.84 -9.89 0.90
N ALA A 33 4.29 -8.88 1.61
CA ALA A 33 4.30 -7.49 1.16
C ALA A 33 5.71 -6.93 1.02
N MET A 34 6.60 -7.20 1.99
CA MET A 34 7.98 -6.74 1.96
C MET A 34 8.79 -7.39 0.85
N LEU A 35 8.66 -8.71 0.65
CA LEU A 35 9.35 -9.43 -0.42
C LEU A 35 8.91 -8.93 -1.80
N PHE A 36 7.62 -8.62 -1.97
CA PHE A 36 7.10 -8.01 -3.20
C PHE A 36 7.63 -6.59 -3.40
N ALA A 37 7.63 -5.78 -2.33
CA ALA A 37 8.16 -4.42 -2.34
C ALA A 37 9.66 -4.38 -2.65
N GLU A 38 10.46 -5.31 -2.10
CA GLU A 38 11.89 -5.46 -2.40
C GLU A 38 12.13 -5.71 -3.89
N THR A 39 11.28 -6.52 -4.53
CA THR A 39 11.38 -6.78 -5.98
C THR A 39 11.16 -5.51 -6.79
N LEU A 40 10.17 -4.68 -6.42
CA LEU A 40 9.92 -3.39 -7.05
C LEU A 40 11.07 -2.40 -6.81
N ASN A 41 11.60 -2.36 -5.58
CA ASN A 41 12.72 -1.50 -5.21
C ASN A 41 14.00 -1.86 -5.99
N GLU A 42 14.29 -3.15 -6.15
CA GLU A 42 15.44 -3.65 -6.92
C GLU A 42 15.39 -3.22 -8.40
N LEU A 43 14.20 -3.21 -8.97
CA LEU A 43 13.97 -2.78 -10.35
C LEU A 43 13.84 -1.25 -10.51
N GLY A 44 13.88 -0.50 -9.42
CA GLY A 44 13.66 0.94 -9.43
C GLY A 44 12.24 1.35 -9.82
N VAL A 45 11.27 0.43 -9.71
CA VAL A 45 9.86 0.70 -10.03
C VAL A 45 9.26 1.58 -8.95
N ARG A 46 8.65 2.70 -9.37
CA ARG A 46 7.93 3.59 -8.46
C ARG A 46 6.56 3.00 -8.15
N TYR A 47 6.27 2.83 -6.87
CA TYR A 47 5.01 2.25 -6.39
C TYR A 47 4.54 2.87 -5.09
N SER A 48 3.34 2.53 -4.71
CA SER A 48 2.77 2.80 -3.41
C SER A 48 1.85 1.66 -2.98
N VAL A 49 1.90 1.28 -1.71
CA VAL A 49 0.91 0.40 -1.10
C VAL A 49 -0.25 1.25 -0.63
N ILE A 50 -1.46 0.76 -0.87
CA ILE A 50 -2.72 1.45 -0.57
C ILE A 50 -3.69 0.54 0.17
N ALA A 51 -4.83 1.07 0.51
CA ALA A 51 -5.98 0.34 1.03
C ALA A 51 -5.76 -0.33 2.41
N GLY A 52 -6.26 -1.54 2.57
CA GLY A 52 -6.43 -2.19 3.88
C GLY A 52 -5.16 -2.55 4.60
N TYR A 53 -4.17 -3.01 3.85
CA TYR A 53 -2.91 -3.46 4.42
C TYR A 53 -2.15 -2.33 5.14
N VAL A 54 -2.29 -1.07 4.72
CA VAL A 54 -1.62 0.06 5.39
C VAL A 54 -2.02 0.15 6.87
N ALA A 55 -3.30 -0.01 7.19
CA ALA A 55 -3.74 -0.02 8.59
C ALA A 55 -3.24 -1.26 9.36
N ILE A 56 -3.20 -2.42 8.70
CA ILE A 56 -2.68 -3.69 9.27
C ILE A 56 -1.18 -3.57 9.54
N LEU A 57 -0.41 -2.98 8.63
CA LEU A 57 1.03 -2.75 8.79
C LEU A 57 1.33 -2.00 10.09
N PHE A 58 0.54 -0.99 10.44
CA PHE A 58 0.69 -0.20 11.65
C PHE A 58 0.02 -0.81 12.90
N GLY A 59 -0.54 -2.02 12.82
CA GLY A 59 -0.99 -2.78 13.97
C GLY A 59 -2.51 -2.88 14.15
N ARG A 60 -3.32 -2.44 13.17
CA ARG A 60 -4.77 -2.68 13.24
C ARG A 60 -5.07 -4.18 13.18
N ALA A 61 -5.71 -4.70 14.24
CA ALA A 61 -6.04 -6.12 14.36
C ALA A 61 -7.25 -6.50 13.47
N ARG A 62 -6.99 -6.81 12.20
CA ARG A 62 -7.95 -7.36 11.25
C ARG A 62 -7.24 -8.14 10.15
N ARG A 63 -8.00 -8.86 9.34
CA ARG A 63 -7.49 -9.54 8.13
C ARG A 63 -7.81 -8.73 6.88
N SER A 64 -6.99 -8.91 5.85
CA SER A 64 -7.26 -8.53 4.48
C SER A 64 -7.01 -9.72 3.57
N ASP A 65 -7.85 -9.89 2.56
CA ASP A 65 -7.68 -10.97 1.58
C ASP A 65 -6.65 -10.58 0.52
N ASP A 66 -6.38 -9.29 0.39
CA ASP A 66 -5.47 -8.70 -0.59
C ASP A 66 -4.57 -7.62 0.02
N ILE A 67 -3.42 -7.43 -0.62
CA ILE A 67 -2.47 -6.35 -0.38
C ILE A 67 -2.33 -5.58 -1.70
N ASP A 68 -2.79 -4.33 -1.70
CA ASP A 68 -2.89 -3.51 -2.90
C ASP A 68 -1.59 -2.75 -3.20
N PHE A 69 -0.98 -3.05 -4.34
CA PHE A 69 0.16 -2.30 -4.89
C PHE A 69 -0.27 -1.54 -6.14
N ILE A 70 0.04 -0.25 -6.17
CA ILE A 70 -0.15 0.58 -7.34
C ILE A 70 1.20 1.13 -7.83
N THR A 71 1.46 1.04 -9.15
CA THR A 71 2.71 1.49 -9.76
C THR A 71 2.45 2.49 -10.88
N TYR A 72 3.51 3.15 -11.34
CA TYR A 72 3.48 3.74 -12.68
C TYR A 72 3.27 2.65 -13.73
N PRO A 73 2.68 2.98 -14.90
CA PRO A 73 2.62 2.03 -16.01
C PRO A 73 4.02 1.49 -16.34
N LEU A 74 4.12 0.18 -16.41
CA LEU A 74 5.34 -0.52 -16.83
C LEU A 74 5.26 -0.81 -18.31
N ALA A 75 6.41 -0.78 -19.00
CA ALA A 75 6.51 -1.36 -20.33
C ALA A 75 6.43 -2.90 -20.23
N GLU A 76 6.04 -3.56 -21.32
CA GLU A 76 5.87 -5.01 -21.37
C GLU A 76 7.13 -5.78 -20.93
N ASP A 77 8.31 -5.35 -21.38
CA ASP A 77 9.58 -6.00 -21.01
C ASP A 77 9.97 -5.73 -19.53
N GLU A 78 9.58 -4.58 -18.97
CA GLU A 78 9.76 -4.28 -17.54
C GLU A 78 8.86 -5.19 -16.71
N PHE A 79 7.61 -5.37 -17.13
CA PHE A 79 6.67 -6.28 -16.49
C PHE A 79 7.14 -7.74 -16.59
N LEU A 80 7.66 -8.16 -17.75
CA LEU A 80 8.26 -9.49 -17.92
C LEU A 80 9.40 -9.73 -16.92
N LYS A 81 10.36 -8.80 -16.83
CA LYS A 81 11.47 -8.89 -15.87
C LYS A 81 10.98 -8.97 -14.44
N PHE A 82 9.99 -8.15 -14.09
CA PHE A 82 9.39 -8.16 -12.77
C PHE A 82 8.77 -9.52 -12.44
N CYS A 83 7.97 -10.10 -13.35
CA CYS A 83 7.38 -11.42 -13.16
C CYS A 83 8.42 -12.52 -13.00
N LEU A 84 9.51 -12.48 -13.78
CA LEU A 84 10.58 -13.49 -13.68
C LEU A 84 11.29 -13.42 -12.31
N LEU A 85 11.57 -12.21 -11.79
CA LEU A 85 12.13 -12.06 -10.45
C LEU A 85 11.16 -12.52 -9.36
N LEU A 86 9.87 -12.22 -9.49
CA LEU A 86 8.84 -12.70 -8.56
C LEU A 86 8.75 -14.22 -8.56
N ARG A 87 8.81 -14.87 -9.73
CA ARG A 87 8.84 -16.33 -9.86
C ARG A 87 10.00 -16.92 -9.05
N ASP A 88 11.20 -16.36 -9.22
CA ASP A 88 12.41 -16.86 -8.54
C ASP A 88 12.35 -16.66 -7.02
N ARG A 89 11.48 -15.77 -6.55
CA ARG A 89 11.14 -15.53 -5.14
C ARG A 89 9.94 -16.34 -4.64
N GLY A 90 9.36 -17.20 -5.47
CA GLY A 90 8.26 -18.11 -5.10
C GLY A 90 6.86 -17.56 -5.31
N PHE A 91 6.69 -16.43 -5.98
CA PHE A 91 5.37 -15.95 -6.37
C PHE A 91 4.81 -16.69 -7.58
N LYS A 92 3.48 -16.74 -7.66
CA LYS A 92 2.70 -17.29 -8.77
C LYS A 92 1.78 -16.20 -9.32
N LEU A 93 1.55 -16.22 -10.63
CA LEU A 93 0.63 -15.30 -11.32
C LEU A 93 -0.73 -15.95 -11.47
N VAL A 94 -1.78 -15.36 -10.89
CA VAL A 94 -3.13 -15.98 -10.87
C VAL A 94 -3.74 -16.07 -12.26
N GLN A 95 -3.53 -15.04 -13.11
CA GLN A 95 -4.12 -14.97 -14.44
C GLN A 95 -3.32 -15.74 -15.52
N GLY A 96 -2.17 -16.34 -15.17
CA GLY A 96 -1.32 -17.01 -16.15
C GLY A 96 -0.20 -17.83 -15.53
N ASP A 97 0.59 -18.46 -16.39
CA ASP A 97 1.78 -19.20 -15.97
C ASP A 97 2.98 -18.24 -15.89
N ILE A 98 3.46 -17.95 -14.67
CA ILE A 98 4.63 -17.10 -14.42
C ILE A 98 5.96 -17.74 -14.93
N GLY A 99 5.97 -19.05 -15.20
CA GLY A 99 7.11 -19.75 -15.80
C GLY A 99 7.23 -19.59 -17.32
N SER A 100 6.20 -19.04 -17.97
CA SER A 100 6.12 -18.90 -19.42
C SER A 100 6.11 -17.44 -19.84
N GLU A 101 7.16 -16.97 -20.52
CA GLU A 101 7.22 -15.59 -21.05
C GLU A 101 6.02 -15.24 -21.94
N SER A 102 5.59 -16.16 -22.80
CA SER A 102 4.44 -15.95 -23.67
C SER A 102 3.14 -15.82 -22.88
N SER A 103 3.01 -16.50 -21.74
CA SER A 103 1.87 -16.36 -20.85
C SER A 103 1.90 -15.02 -20.12
N ILE A 104 3.07 -14.58 -19.64
CA ILE A 104 3.23 -13.28 -18.99
C ILE A 104 2.86 -12.14 -19.95
N ARG A 105 3.32 -12.17 -21.20
CA ARG A 105 2.98 -11.17 -22.23
C ARG A 105 1.47 -11.12 -22.51
N LYS A 106 0.81 -12.26 -22.60
CA LYS A 106 -0.67 -12.32 -22.75
C LYS A 106 -1.40 -11.72 -21.55
N VAL A 107 -0.89 -11.91 -20.32
CA VAL A 107 -1.46 -11.29 -19.13
C VAL A 107 -1.24 -9.78 -19.15
N TYR A 108 -0.07 -9.30 -19.58
CA TYR A 108 0.18 -7.88 -19.75
C TYR A 108 -0.82 -7.24 -20.72
N GLU A 109 -0.92 -7.73 -21.95
CA GLU A 109 -1.84 -7.23 -22.98
C GLU A 109 -3.32 -7.35 -22.59
N GLY A 110 -3.68 -8.48 -21.97
CA GLY A 110 -5.08 -8.79 -21.62
C GLY A 110 -5.60 -8.04 -20.40
N TYR A 111 -4.72 -7.68 -19.49
CA TYR A 111 -5.11 -7.10 -18.18
C TYR A 111 -4.42 -5.77 -17.90
N LEU A 112 -3.10 -5.75 -17.70
CA LEU A 112 -2.40 -4.59 -17.14
C LEU A 112 -2.45 -3.38 -18.10
N GLU A 113 -2.19 -3.59 -19.38
CA GLU A 113 -2.26 -2.55 -20.42
C GLU A 113 -3.69 -1.97 -20.51
N ARG A 114 -4.71 -2.80 -20.34
CA ARG A 114 -6.11 -2.39 -20.35
C ARG A 114 -6.57 -1.75 -19.04
N GLY A 115 -5.73 -1.74 -17.98
CA GLY A 115 -6.00 -1.14 -16.69
C GLY A 115 -6.73 -2.03 -15.71
N PHE A 116 -6.78 -3.31 -15.97
CA PHE A 116 -7.24 -4.28 -15.00
C PHE A 116 -6.12 -4.64 -14.04
N SER A 117 -6.48 -4.92 -12.79
CA SER A 117 -5.54 -5.47 -11.82
C SER A 117 -5.18 -6.92 -12.15
N ILE A 118 -3.97 -7.29 -11.78
CA ILE A 118 -3.52 -8.68 -11.79
C ILE A 118 -3.20 -9.12 -10.36
N ARG A 119 -3.21 -10.42 -10.13
CA ARG A 119 -2.98 -10.97 -8.79
C ARG A 119 -1.81 -11.93 -8.77
N PHE A 120 -1.05 -11.81 -7.67
CA PHE A 120 0.02 -12.75 -7.36
C PHE A 120 -0.29 -13.44 -6.04
N THR A 121 0.05 -14.72 -5.94
CA THR A 121 0.03 -15.50 -4.70
C THR A 121 1.45 -15.93 -4.36
N TYR A 122 1.71 -16.29 -3.10
CA TYR A 122 3.02 -16.70 -2.64
C TYR A 122 3.01 -18.16 -2.22
N GLY A 123 3.92 -18.97 -2.78
CA GLY A 123 3.99 -20.41 -2.50
C GLY A 123 2.68 -21.11 -2.85
N ASP A 124 2.12 -21.84 -1.88
CA ASP A 124 0.82 -22.52 -1.99
C ASP A 124 -0.32 -21.78 -1.29
N LEU A 125 -0.05 -20.54 -0.82
CA LEU A 125 -1.05 -19.71 -0.19
C LEU A 125 -2.00 -19.15 -1.24
N ILE A 126 -3.30 -19.15 -0.92
CA ILE A 126 -4.32 -18.49 -1.73
C ILE A 126 -4.54 -17.06 -1.22
N LEU A 127 -4.41 -16.85 0.08
CA LEU A 127 -4.57 -15.58 0.78
C LEU A 127 -3.43 -15.39 1.80
N PRO A 128 -2.96 -14.15 2.00
CA PRO A 128 -3.32 -12.99 1.21
C PRO A 128 -2.76 -13.10 -0.21
N ASN A 129 -3.44 -12.47 -1.17
CA ASN A 129 -2.88 -12.26 -2.49
C ASN A 129 -2.41 -10.81 -2.65
N ILE A 130 -1.49 -10.58 -3.58
CA ILE A 130 -1.11 -9.22 -3.98
C ILE A 130 -2.01 -8.80 -5.14
N GLU A 131 -2.77 -7.72 -4.97
CA GLU A 131 -3.44 -7.05 -6.07
C GLU A 131 -2.51 -5.97 -6.64
N PHE A 132 -2.07 -6.16 -7.87
CA PHE A 132 -1.14 -5.29 -8.56
C PHE A 132 -1.83 -4.55 -9.70
N LYS A 133 -1.71 -3.22 -9.72
CA LYS A 133 -2.34 -2.35 -10.72
C LYS A 133 -1.48 -1.16 -11.09
N THR A 134 -1.72 -0.59 -12.27
CA THR A 134 -1.04 0.63 -12.72
C THR A 134 -1.91 1.86 -12.49
N ALA A 135 -1.28 3.00 -12.17
CA ALA A 135 -1.95 4.27 -11.98
C ALA A 135 -2.56 4.78 -13.29
N ARG A 136 -3.80 5.32 -13.20
CA ARG A 136 -4.55 5.85 -14.34
C ARG A 136 -5.26 7.17 -14.04
N SER A 137 -5.23 7.62 -12.80
CA SER A 137 -5.83 8.88 -12.39
C SER A 137 -4.83 9.81 -11.73
N PRO A 138 -5.03 11.14 -11.77
CA PRO A 138 -4.16 12.09 -11.06
C PRO A 138 -3.99 11.77 -9.58
N LEU A 139 -5.05 11.26 -8.91
CA LEU A 139 -5.02 10.88 -7.51
C LEU A 139 -4.04 9.71 -7.26
N GLN A 140 -4.05 8.71 -8.14
CA GLN A 140 -3.18 7.55 -8.04
C GLN A 140 -1.72 7.92 -8.28
N TYR A 141 -1.44 8.77 -9.28
CA TYR A 141 -0.09 9.31 -9.50
C TYR A 141 0.39 10.12 -8.31
N TYR A 142 -0.46 10.99 -7.74
CA TYR A 142 -0.12 11.73 -6.53
C TYR A 142 0.27 10.79 -5.38
N GLY A 143 -0.47 9.70 -5.18
CA GLY A 143 -0.19 8.70 -4.13
C GLY A 143 1.17 8.02 -4.29
N ILE A 144 1.65 7.84 -5.53
CA ILE A 144 2.99 7.29 -5.81
C ILE A 144 4.06 8.37 -5.66
N ASP A 145 3.83 9.58 -6.21
CA ASP A 145 4.81 10.68 -6.24
C ASP A 145 5.15 11.19 -4.85
N ASN A 146 4.16 11.18 -3.96
CA ASN A 146 4.28 11.65 -2.60
C ASN A 146 4.28 10.51 -1.57
N SER A 147 4.63 9.29 -2.01
CA SER A 147 4.65 8.12 -1.13
C SER A 147 5.59 8.30 0.05
N LEU A 148 5.13 7.88 1.23
CA LEU A 148 5.94 7.78 2.43
C LEU A 148 6.76 6.50 2.40
N THR A 149 7.99 6.57 2.90
CA THR A 149 8.84 5.41 3.09
C THR A 149 8.64 4.85 4.49
N VAL A 150 8.26 3.58 4.61
CA VAL A 150 8.22 2.87 5.89
C VAL A 150 9.43 1.94 5.96
N ILE A 151 10.26 2.14 6.98
CA ILE A 151 11.42 1.28 7.27
C ILE A 151 11.02 0.38 8.45
N VAL A 152 10.85 -0.91 8.17
CA VAL A 152 10.43 -1.89 9.17
C VAL A 152 11.64 -2.64 9.68
N ASN A 153 11.81 -2.66 11.00
CA ASN A 153 12.90 -3.33 11.71
C ASN A 153 14.30 -2.94 11.20
N LYS A 154 14.46 -1.70 10.66
CA LYS A 154 15.70 -1.17 10.04
C LYS A 154 16.20 -1.95 8.83
N GLU A 155 15.41 -2.85 8.29
CA GLU A 155 15.80 -3.85 7.30
C GLU A 155 14.96 -3.79 6.03
N HIS A 156 13.64 -3.69 6.18
CA HIS A 156 12.70 -3.74 5.06
C HIS A 156 12.17 -2.35 4.72
N LEU A 157 12.20 -2.01 3.44
CA LEU A 157 11.68 -0.75 2.94
C LEU A 157 10.42 -1.00 2.11
N ILE A 158 9.31 -0.39 2.51
CA ILE A 158 8.05 -0.40 1.78
C ILE A 158 7.52 1.03 1.63
N LYS A 159 6.94 1.36 0.49
CA LYS A 159 6.35 2.67 0.22
C LYS A 159 4.84 2.59 0.32
N ILE A 160 4.25 3.53 1.04
CA ILE A 160 2.80 3.66 1.21
C ILE A 160 2.32 5.01 0.67
N ALA A 161 1.09 5.11 0.23
CA ALA A 161 0.50 6.40 -0.13
C ALA A 161 0.44 7.33 1.09
N PRO A 162 0.45 8.68 0.90
CA PRO A 162 0.37 9.63 1.99
C PRO A 162 -0.81 9.31 2.92
N LEU A 163 -0.58 9.39 4.24
CA LEU A 163 -1.59 9.04 5.24
C LEU A 163 -2.87 9.86 5.10
N GLU A 164 -2.74 11.15 4.78
CA GLU A 164 -3.86 12.05 4.57
C GLU A 164 -4.76 11.60 3.41
N LEU A 165 -4.13 11.17 2.31
CA LEU A 165 -4.85 10.62 1.15
C LEU A 165 -5.51 9.28 1.49
N GLN A 166 -4.80 8.39 2.19
CA GLN A 166 -5.32 7.10 2.63
C GLN A 166 -6.55 7.27 3.55
N ILE A 167 -6.47 8.16 4.54
CA ILE A 167 -7.56 8.45 5.47
C ILE A 167 -8.79 8.97 4.71
N ALA A 168 -8.60 10.00 3.86
CA ALA A 168 -9.69 10.58 3.11
C ALA A 168 -10.34 9.58 2.15
N TYR A 169 -9.52 8.77 1.45
CA TYR A 169 -10.01 7.76 0.51
C TYR A 169 -10.79 6.64 1.20
N LYS A 170 -10.41 6.28 2.42
CA LYS A 170 -11.08 5.26 3.22
C LYS A 170 -12.44 5.70 3.77
N LEU A 171 -12.68 6.99 3.85
CA LEU A 171 -14.00 7.53 4.24
C LEU A 171 -14.98 7.56 3.06
N TYR A 172 -14.49 7.54 1.82
CA TYR A 172 -15.31 7.67 0.61
C TYR A 172 -16.30 6.51 0.39
N PRO A 173 -15.94 5.20 0.61
CA PRO A 173 -16.85 4.08 0.39
C PRO A 173 -17.91 3.88 1.48
N GLU A 174 -17.84 4.60 2.62
CA GLU A 174 -18.74 4.52 3.78
C GLU A 174 -18.91 3.10 4.37
N SER A 175 -17.98 2.17 4.09
CA SER A 175 -18.02 0.84 4.69
C SER A 175 -17.50 0.87 6.13
N GLU A 176 -18.07 0.08 7.04
CA GLU A 176 -17.60 -0.01 8.45
C GLU A 176 -16.12 -0.39 8.55
N LYS A 177 -15.67 -1.28 7.68
CA LYS A 177 -14.28 -1.73 7.60
C LYS A 177 -13.35 -0.57 7.26
N ASP A 178 -13.70 0.22 6.25
CA ASP A 178 -12.91 1.35 5.78
C ASP A 178 -12.95 2.52 6.75
N LEU A 179 -14.13 2.83 7.30
CA LEU A 179 -14.27 3.82 8.37
C LEU A 179 -13.35 3.49 9.56
N GLY A 180 -13.35 2.23 9.99
CA GLY A 180 -12.48 1.80 11.08
C GLY A 180 -10.98 1.90 10.73
N ASP A 181 -10.56 1.65 9.45
CA ASP A 181 -9.18 1.88 9.01
C ASP A 181 -8.83 3.36 9.06
N ALA A 182 -9.72 4.23 8.58
CA ALA A 182 -9.52 5.68 8.57
C ALA A 182 -9.36 6.23 9.99
N VAL A 183 -10.26 5.85 10.90
CA VAL A 183 -10.22 6.25 12.31
C VAL A 183 -8.95 5.77 12.99
N PHE A 184 -8.55 4.52 12.76
CA PHE A 184 -7.32 3.97 13.32
C PHE A 184 -6.09 4.78 12.86
N LEU A 185 -5.91 4.99 11.56
CA LEU A 185 -4.78 5.75 11.01
C LEU A 185 -4.81 7.21 11.48
N TYR A 186 -5.97 7.84 11.49
CA TYR A 186 -6.13 9.21 11.97
C TYR A 186 -5.75 9.34 13.46
N THR A 187 -6.25 8.45 14.29
CA THR A 187 -5.97 8.47 15.75
C THR A 187 -4.49 8.24 16.02
N LEU A 188 -3.90 7.25 15.33
CA LEU A 188 -2.48 6.88 15.50
C LEU A 188 -1.55 8.03 15.09
N PHE A 189 -1.78 8.64 13.94
CA PHE A 189 -0.86 9.63 13.36
C PHE A 189 -1.31 11.09 13.54
N ARG A 190 -2.38 11.37 14.29
CA ARG A 190 -3.03 12.68 14.38
C ARG A 190 -2.08 13.87 14.56
N GLN A 191 -1.03 13.71 15.37
CA GLN A 191 -0.10 14.80 15.69
C GLN A 191 0.90 15.07 14.56
N ALA A 192 1.12 14.09 13.69
CA ALA A 192 2.10 14.14 12.60
C ALA A 192 1.45 14.36 11.21
N LEU A 193 0.12 14.33 11.12
CA LEU A 193 -0.60 14.58 9.88
C LEU A 193 -0.49 16.06 9.45
N ASN A 194 -0.39 16.27 8.15
CA ASN A 194 -0.62 17.58 7.56
C ASN A 194 -2.13 17.83 7.43
N HIS A 195 -2.70 18.53 8.42
CA HIS A 195 -4.14 18.80 8.46
C HIS A 195 -4.65 19.60 7.26
N GLN A 196 -3.82 20.46 6.65
CA GLN A 196 -4.21 21.20 5.44
C GLN A 196 -4.36 20.24 4.24
N GLU A 197 -3.42 19.33 4.04
CA GLU A 197 -3.53 18.29 3.01
C GLU A 197 -4.70 17.34 3.29
N LEU A 198 -4.93 16.94 4.53
CA LEU A 198 -6.09 16.12 4.89
C LEU A 198 -7.41 16.82 4.51
N HIS A 199 -7.58 18.08 4.89
CA HIS A 199 -8.78 18.87 4.54
C HIS A 199 -8.95 19.03 3.03
N LYS A 200 -7.86 19.22 2.29
CA LYS A 200 -7.87 19.28 0.82
C LYS A 200 -8.42 17.98 0.23
N TRP A 201 -7.94 16.81 0.70
CA TRP A 201 -8.39 15.51 0.20
C TRP A 201 -9.83 15.19 0.60
N LEU A 202 -10.24 15.51 1.83
CA LEU A 202 -11.63 15.38 2.27
C LEU A 202 -12.56 16.21 1.38
N SER A 203 -12.20 17.48 1.12
CA SER A 203 -12.97 18.35 0.24
C SER A 203 -13.01 17.84 -1.21
N THR A 204 -11.87 17.35 -1.74
CA THR A 204 -11.76 16.82 -3.10
C THR A 204 -12.65 15.58 -3.29
N LEU A 205 -12.68 14.70 -2.29
CA LEU A 205 -13.49 13.48 -2.30
C LEU A 205 -14.92 13.70 -1.79
N ARG A 206 -15.26 14.92 -1.33
CA ARG A 206 -16.56 15.31 -0.78
C ARG A 206 -16.97 14.46 0.43
N VAL A 207 -16.04 14.23 1.33
CA VAL A 207 -16.22 13.44 2.54
C VAL A 207 -16.19 14.33 3.77
N ASP A 208 -17.04 14.05 4.76
CA ASP A 208 -17.16 14.84 5.98
C ASP A 208 -16.16 14.34 7.06
N ILE A 209 -15.37 15.26 7.62
CA ILE A 209 -14.43 15.00 8.71
C ILE A 209 -15.12 14.57 10.00
N SER A 210 -16.38 14.96 10.22
CA SER A 210 -17.16 14.60 11.41
C SER A 210 -17.23 13.09 11.65
N MET A 211 -17.12 12.28 10.59
CA MET A 211 -17.05 10.83 10.67
C MET A 211 -15.83 10.34 11.48
N LEU A 212 -14.69 11.06 11.42
CA LEU A 212 -13.48 10.73 12.20
C LEU A 212 -13.64 11.13 13.68
N GLU A 213 -14.28 12.26 13.96
CA GLU A 213 -14.45 12.80 15.31
C GLU A 213 -15.45 11.98 16.13
N VAL A 214 -16.56 11.60 15.52
CA VAL A 214 -17.60 10.77 16.18
C VAL A 214 -17.10 9.37 16.49
N ALA A 215 -16.32 8.77 15.62
CA ALA A 215 -15.80 7.42 15.83
C ALA A 215 -14.61 7.42 16.83
N GLY A 216 -13.76 8.47 16.83
CA GLY A 216 -12.66 8.63 17.79
C GLY A 216 -13.09 8.96 19.23
N SER A 217 -14.34 9.42 19.44
CA SER A 217 -14.89 9.71 20.78
C SER A 217 -15.52 8.48 21.45
N ARG A 218 -15.62 7.33 20.77
CA ARG A 218 -16.23 6.09 21.27
C ARG A 218 -15.22 5.02 21.70
N GLY A 219 -13.94 5.30 21.64
CA GLY A 219 -12.81 4.47 22.06
C GLY A 219 -12.08 5.13 23.22
#